data_01e566d11abc632ecffa20ad4db7a134
#
_entry.id   01e566d11abc632ecffa20ad4db7a134
#
_cell.length_a   1.000
_cell.length_b   1.000
_cell.length_c   1.000
_cell.angle_alpha   90.00
_cell.angle_beta   90.00
_cell.angle_gamma   90.00
#
_symmetry.space_group_name_H-M   'P 1'
#
loop_
_entity.id
_entity.type
_entity.pdbx_description
1 polymer ?
#
loop_
_entity_poly.entity_id
_entity_poly.type
_entity_poly.pdbx_seq_one_letter_code
_entity_poly.pdbx_strand_id
1 'polypeptide(L)'
;MKLFTCRWLPSSEPKGLIFLCHGYGMECSIFMKDYEGHGKSSGLQGYIKDFDALVTDCSEHFTGICERKENSKKLRFIMGESMGGAVVLLLHRKKPAFWDGAILLAPMCKIADDVKPNQFVISALTKLTRIIPTWKIIPTPDIVDLAFREPAVRKEVRDSPYCYKGRPRLQTAYQLLTISLDIEKRLQEVSLPFLLLHGGDDKVTDPSVSKLLHEKAISSDKTFKLYPGMWHSLSRGETAENTEIVFSDITKWLDEKTATGNAKLERELKSGNDALHTDSSGKTILVE
;
A
#
# COMPACT_ATOMS: atom_id res chain seq x y z
N MET A 1 -16.48 -12.30 -9.65
CA MET A 1 -15.22 -11.59 -9.95
C MET A 1 -14.05 -12.55 -9.81
N LYS A 2 -13.04 -12.47 -10.69
CA LYS A 2 -11.79 -13.25 -10.57
C LYS A 2 -10.64 -12.26 -10.38
N LEU A 3 -9.90 -12.39 -9.29
CA LEU A 3 -8.71 -11.60 -9.01
C LEU A 3 -7.46 -12.46 -9.17
N PHE A 4 -6.48 -11.95 -9.89
CA PHE A 4 -5.20 -12.61 -10.08
C PHE A 4 -4.26 -12.27 -8.92
N THR A 5 -3.54 -13.27 -8.39
CA THR A 5 -2.61 -13.10 -7.28
C THR A 5 -1.31 -13.85 -7.58
N CYS A 6 -0.19 -13.28 -7.16
CA CYS A 6 1.11 -13.93 -7.16
C CYS A 6 1.61 -14.13 -5.72
N ARG A 7 2.46 -15.12 -5.54
CA ARG A 7 3.11 -15.39 -4.25
C ARG A 7 4.57 -15.79 -4.50
N TRP A 8 5.47 -15.20 -3.74
CA TRP A 8 6.87 -15.60 -3.68
C TRP A 8 7.17 -16.21 -2.32
N LEU A 9 7.93 -17.27 -2.32
CA LEU A 9 8.32 -17.97 -1.09
C LEU A 9 9.83 -17.96 -1.00
N PRO A 10 10.40 -17.64 0.18
CA PRO A 10 11.83 -17.78 0.42
C PRO A 10 12.21 -19.27 0.45
N SER A 11 13.50 -19.55 0.30
CA SER A 11 14.05 -20.90 0.46
C SER A 11 14.14 -21.34 1.93
N SER A 12 14.11 -20.41 2.86
CA SER A 12 14.10 -20.63 4.31
C SER A 12 12.71 -20.37 4.91
N GLU A 13 12.50 -20.74 6.18
CA GLU A 13 11.24 -20.46 6.88
C GLU A 13 10.96 -18.94 6.93
N PRO A 14 9.78 -18.49 6.45
CA PRO A 14 9.47 -17.07 6.40
C PRO A 14 9.25 -16.50 7.81
N LYS A 15 9.92 -15.40 8.12
CA LYS A 15 9.80 -14.66 9.38
C LYS A 15 8.51 -13.87 9.51
N GLY A 16 7.87 -13.53 8.39
CA GLY A 16 6.66 -12.74 8.31
C GLY A 16 6.01 -12.79 6.93
N LEU A 17 4.86 -12.16 6.81
CA LEU A 17 4.12 -11.99 5.56
C LEU A 17 4.19 -10.53 5.14
N ILE A 18 4.43 -10.29 3.85
CA ILE A 18 4.38 -8.95 3.27
C ILE A 18 3.33 -8.97 2.16
N PHE A 19 2.31 -8.14 2.29
CA PHE A 19 1.27 -7.96 1.27
C PHE A 19 1.54 -6.69 0.48
N LEU A 20 1.72 -6.83 -0.83
CA LEU A 20 2.05 -5.72 -1.70
C LEU A 20 0.81 -5.18 -2.41
N CYS A 21 0.69 -3.84 -2.46
CA CYS A 21 -0.34 -3.07 -3.11
C CYS A 21 0.28 -2.19 -4.20
N HIS A 22 -0.05 -2.47 -5.47
CA HIS A 22 0.54 -1.75 -6.61
C HIS A 22 -0.09 -0.39 -6.87
N GLY A 23 0.59 0.47 -7.63
CA GLY A 23 0.11 1.75 -8.11
C GLY A 23 -0.98 1.62 -9.19
N TYR A 24 -1.65 2.74 -9.48
CA TYR A 24 -2.68 2.79 -10.53
C TYR A 24 -2.11 2.40 -11.91
N GLY A 25 -2.84 1.57 -12.62
CA GLY A 25 -2.46 1.12 -13.97
C GLY A 25 -1.40 0.03 -14.02
N MET A 26 -0.80 -0.35 -12.88
CA MET A 26 0.22 -1.38 -12.80
C MET A 26 -0.39 -2.79 -12.68
N GLU A 27 0.46 -3.82 -12.66
CA GLU A 27 0.04 -5.21 -12.60
C GLU A 27 1.02 -6.06 -11.77
N CYS A 28 0.64 -7.30 -11.42
CA CYS A 28 1.29 -8.07 -10.38
C CYS A 28 2.62 -8.73 -10.79
N SER A 29 3.00 -8.83 -12.06
CA SER A 29 4.37 -9.26 -12.41
C SER A 29 5.39 -8.20 -12.02
N ILE A 30 4.91 -6.98 -11.85
CA ILE A 30 5.63 -5.84 -11.28
C ILE A 30 5.34 -5.73 -9.77
N PHE A 31 4.10 -6.11 -9.31
CA PHE A 31 3.60 -6.11 -7.94
C PHE A 31 2.57 -7.23 -7.70
N MET A 32 2.28 -7.64 -6.47
CA MET A 32 1.81 -8.99 -6.09
C MET A 32 0.32 -9.31 -6.14
N LYS A 33 -0.64 -8.38 -6.31
CA LYS A 33 -2.08 -8.66 -6.48
C LYS A 33 -2.70 -7.63 -7.40
N ASP A 34 -3.30 -8.12 -8.47
CA ASP A 34 -4.06 -7.25 -9.37
C ASP A 34 -5.43 -6.92 -8.78
N TYR A 35 -5.74 -5.63 -8.64
CA TYR A 35 -7.08 -5.17 -8.31
C TYR A 35 -8.06 -5.45 -9.44
N GLU A 36 -9.37 -5.38 -9.16
CA GLU A 36 -10.37 -5.41 -10.24
C GLU A 36 -10.04 -4.33 -11.29
N GLY A 37 -10.09 -4.71 -12.56
CA GLY A 37 -9.74 -3.82 -13.68
C GLY A 37 -8.25 -3.56 -13.86
N HIS A 38 -7.37 -4.27 -13.16
CA HIS A 38 -5.92 -4.17 -13.32
C HIS A 38 -5.30 -5.52 -13.65
N GLY A 39 -4.20 -5.49 -14.40
CA GLY A 39 -3.42 -6.66 -14.71
C GLY A 39 -4.21 -7.78 -15.35
N LYS A 40 -4.12 -8.96 -14.78
CA LYS A 40 -4.81 -10.19 -15.22
C LYS A 40 -6.14 -10.42 -14.50
N SER A 41 -6.53 -9.50 -13.59
CA SER A 41 -7.84 -9.56 -12.93
C SER A 41 -8.97 -9.20 -13.88
N SER A 42 -10.18 -9.74 -13.58
CA SER A 42 -11.38 -9.37 -14.32
C SER A 42 -11.76 -7.90 -14.10
N GLY A 43 -12.58 -7.36 -15.01
CA GLY A 43 -13.07 -5.99 -14.94
C GLY A 43 -12.62 -5.13 -16.10
N LEU A 44 -13.12 -3.90 -16.15
CA LEU A 44 -12.80 -2.93 -17.20
C LEU A 44 -11.42 -2.32 -16.91
N GLN A 45 -10.47 -2.47 -17.83
CA GLN A 45 -9.09 -2.07 -17.63
C GLN A 45 -8.93 -0.59 -17.20
N GLY A 46 -8.21 -0.35 -16.11
CA GLY A 46 -8.00 0.96 -15.50
C GLY A 46 -9.26 1.59 -14.90
N TYR A 47 -10.28 0.80 -14.56
CA TYR A 47 -11.53 1.29 -14.00
C TYR A 47 -11.66 0.91 -12.52
N ILE A 48 -11.78 1.91 -11.68
CA ILE A 48 -12.10 1.78 -10.26
C ILE A 48 -13.50 2.34 -10.07
N LYS A 49 -14.46 1.44 -9.89
CA LYS A 49 -15.86 1.80 -9.67
C LYS A 49 -16.07 2.35 -8.27
N ASP A 50 -15.47 1.68 -7.30
CA ASP A 50 -15.56 1.97 -5.86
C ASP A 50 -14.23 1.61 -5.18
N PHE A 51 -13.57 2.59 -4.58
CA PHE A 51 -12.28 2.38 -3.95
C PHE A 51 -12.38 1.62 -2.62
N ASP A 52 -13.49 1.79 -1.88
CA ASP A 52 -13.70 1.04 -0.63
C ASP A 52 -13.93 -0.45 -0.91
N ALA A 53 -14.64 -0.80 -1.99
CA ALA A 53 -14.78 -2.18 -2.44
C ALA A 53 -13.42 -2.79 -2.79
N LEU A 54 -12.54 -2.05 -3.51
CA LEU A 54 -11.17 -2.49 -3.82
C LEU A 54 -10.37 -2.78 -2.53
N VAL A 55 -10.44 -1.90 -1.54
CA VAL A 55 -9.78 -2.08 -0.24
C VAL A 55 -10.36 -3.24 0.54
N THR A 56 -11.68 -3.45 0.45
CA THR A 56 -12.37 -4.59 1.08
C THR A 56 -11.90 -5.91 0.50
N ASP A 57 -11.83 -6.04 -0.81
CA ASP A 57 -11.29 -7.22 -1.51
C ASP A 57 -9.86 -7.53 -1.07
N CYS A 58 -9.02 -6.50 -0.91
CA CYS A 58 -7.66 -6.65 -0.38
C CYS A 58 -7.67 -7.13 1.07
N SER A 59 -8.49 -6.49 1.91
CA SER A 59 -8.62 -6.81 3.33
C SER A 59 -9.04 -8.27 3.55
N GLU A 60 -10.09 -8.72 2.86
CA GLU A 60 -10.59 -10.08 2.95
C GLU A 60 -9.54 -11.10 2.49
N HIS A 61 -8.92 -10.87 1.34
CA HIS A 61 -7.91 -11.76 0.80
C HIS A 61 -6.69 -11.87 1.72
N PHE A 62 -6.15 -10.76 2.18
CA PHE A 62 -4.94 -10.73 3.02
C PHE A 62 -5.25 -11.34 4.41
N THR A 63 -6.38 -11.00 5.00
CA THR A 63 -6.82 -11.58 6.27
C THR A 63 -6.98 -13.09 6.15
N GLY A 64 -7.65 -13.58 5.11
CA GLY A 64 -7.82 -15.01 4.89
C GLY A 64 -6.49 -15.78 4.70
N ILE A 65 -5.43 -15.13 4.20
CA ILE A 65 -4.08 -15.71 4.17
C ILE A 65 -3.47 -15.74 5.56
N CYS A 66 -3.59 -14.65 6.34
CA CYS A 66 -3.04 -14.56 7.69
C CYS A 66 -3.69 -15.56 8.66
N GLU A 67 -4.97 -15.85 8.50
CA GLU A 67 -5.76 -16.75 9.36
C GLU A 67 -5.47 -18.24 9.11
N ARG A 68 -4.74 -18.58 8.05
CA ARG A 68 -4.34 -19.97 7.83
C ARG A 68 -3.42 -20.44 8.96
N LYS A 69 -3.58 -21.69 9.38
CA LYS A 69 -2.84 -22.28 10.50
C LYS A 69 -1.33 -22.06 10.41
N GLU A 70 -0.76 -22.24 9.22
CA GLU A 70 0.67 -22.06 8.96
C GLU A 70 1.14 -20.59 9.02
N ASN A 71 0.21 -19.63 9.02
CA ASN A 71 0.49 -18.21 9.00
C ASN A 71 0.06 -17.48 10.29
N SER A 72 -0.71 -18.12 11.15
CA SER A 72 -1.36 -17.48 12.29
C SER A 72 -0.40 -16.80 13.28
N LYS A 73 0.84 -17.28 13.36
CA LYS A 73 1.90 -16.77 14.24
C LYS A 73 2.92 -15.87 13.53
N LYS A 74 2.75 -15.60 12.22
CA LYS A 74 3.67 -14.78 11.44
C LYS A 74 3.32 -13.31 11.56
N LEU A 75 4.33 -12.45 11.59
CA LEU A 75 4.14 -11.00 11.53
C LEU A 75 3.54 -10.60 10.17
N ARG A 76 2.77 -9.52 10.15
CA ARG A 76 1.91 -9.10 9.04
C ARG A 76 2.26 -7.69 8.61
N PHE A 77 2.97 -7.58 7.50
CA PHE A 77 3.35 -6.29 6.92
C PHE A 77 2.55 -6.02 5.65
N ILE A 78 2.24 -4.75 5.44
CA ILE A 78 1.62 -4.25 4.20
C ILE A 78 2.54 -3.23 3.55
N MET A 79 2.73 -3.32 2.24
CA MET A 79 3.58 -2.41 1.48
C MET A 79 2.81 -1.87 0.29
N GLY A 80 2.94 -0.57 0.00
CA GLY A 80 2.26 0.01 -1.14
C GLY A 80 3.00 1.20 -1.74
N GLU A 81 2.97 1.28 -3.07
CA GLU A 81 3.53 2.38 -3.84
C GLU A 81 2.42 3.19 -4.50
N SER A 82 2.52 4.53 -4.44
CA SER A 82 1.56 5.44 -5.08
C SER A 82 0.12 5.20 -4.60
N MET A 83 -0.83 4.87 -5.49
CA MET A 83 -2.20 4.46 -5.14
C MET A 83 -2.19 3.27 -4.16
N GLY A 84 -1.24 2.34 -4.29
CA GLY A 84 -1.07 1.23 -3.34
C GLY A 84 -0.79 1.69 -1.92
N GLY A 85 -0.10 2.83 -1.75
CA GLY A 85 0.08 3.48 -0.46
C GLY A 85 -1.23 3.95 0.16
N ALA A 86 -2.16 4.49 -0.65
CA ALA A 86 -3.51 4.82 -0.18
C ALA A 86 -4.28 3.55 0.25
N VAL A 87 -4.17 2.46 -0.51
CA VAL A 87 -4.76 1.16 -0.12
C VAL A 87 -4.22 0.69 1.23
N VAL A 88 -2.90 0.77 1.45
CA VAL A 88 -2.25 0.42 2.73
C VAL A 88 -2.79 1.27 3.90
N LEU A 89 -2.89 2.58 3.74
CA LEU A 89 -3.45 3.46 4.77
C LEU A 89 -4.90 3.13 5.11
N LEU A 90 -5.71 2.77 4.11
CA LEU A 90 -7.11 2.37 4.30
C LEU A 90 -7.25 0.96 4.89
N LEU A 91 -6.36 0.02 4.56
CA LEU A 91 -6.28 -1.30 5.19
C LEU A 91 -5.97 -1.17 6.68
N HIS A 92 -5.00 -0.31 7.03
CA HIS A 92 -4.73 0.00 8.43
C HIS A 92 -5.97 0.58 9.14
N ARG A 93 -6.64 1.57 8.54
CA ARG A 93 -7.85 2.16 9.10
C ARG A 93 -9.00 1.16 9.30
N LYS A 94 -9.17 0.20 8.37
CA LYS A 94 -10.16 -0.87 8.53
C LYS A 94 -9.83 -1.83 9.69
N LYS A 95 -8.55 -2.11 9.93
CA LYS A 95 -8.07 -3.05 10.97
C LYS A 95 -6.82 -2.50 11.66
N PRO A 96 -6.94 -1.48 12.55
CA PRO A 96 -5.79 -0.76 13.10
C PRO A 96 -4.80 -1.62 13.89
N ALA A 97 -5.27 -2.65 14.61
CA ALA A 97 -4.44 -3.54 15.43
C ALA A 97 -4.01 -4.82 14.71
N PHE A 98 -4.38 -4.99 13.42
CA PHE A 98 -4.14 -6.24 12.71
C PHE A 98 -2.76 -6.33 12.06
N TRP A 99 -2.18 -5.18 11.70
CA TRP A 99 -0.93 -5.08 10.97
C TRP A 99 0.23 -4.73 11.89
N ASP A 100 1.35 -5.45 11.77
CA ASP A 100 2.55 -5.20 12.56
C ASP A 100 3.41 -4.05 12.02
N GLY A 101 3.19 -3.65 10.76
CA GLY A 101 3.82 -2.49 10.18
C GLY A 101 3.48 -2.26 8.71
N ALA A 102 3.82 -1.08 8.22
CA ALA A 102 3.60 -0.66 6.84
C ALA A 102 4.86 -0.08 6.19
N ILE A 103 5.00 -0.29 4.89
CA ILE A 103 6.01 0.35 4.04
C ILE A 103 5.27 1.13 2.96
N LEU A 104 5.53 2.43 2.91
CA LEU A 104 4.87 3.38 2.02
C LEU A 104 5.91 4.00 1.09
N LEU A 105 5.76 3.77 -0.22
CA LEU A 105 6.62 4.34 -1.25
C LEU A 105 5.84 5.39 -2.03
N ALA A 106 6.28 6.64 -1.97
CA ALA A 106 5.64 7.77 -2.66
C ALA A 106 4.09 7.72 -2.60
N PRO A 107 3.47 7.55 -1.39
CA PRO A 107 2.07 7.20 -1.26
C PRO A 107 1.14 8.32 -1.71
N MET A 108 0.06 7.96 -2.38
CA MET A 108 -1.05 8.85 -2.71
C MET A 108 -1.89 9.12 -1.44
N CYS A 109 -1.47 10.04 -0.59
CA CYS A 109 -2.15 10.34 0.67
C CYS A 109 -2.73 11.76 0.76
N LYS A 110 -2.41 12.61 -0.22
CA LYS A 110 -2.95 13.97 -0.38
C LYS A 110 -2.78 14.40 -1.83
N ILE A 111 -3.62 15.30 -2.30
CA ILE A 111 -3.40 16.03 -3.55
C ILE A 111 -2.65 17.32 -3.21
N ALA A 112 -1.59 17.62 -3.95
CA ALA A 112 -0.85 18.88 -3.79
C ALA A 112 -1.79 20.07 -3.96
N ASP A 113 -1.58 21.11 -3.14
CA ASP A 113 -2.55 22.21 -3.02
C ASP A 113 -2.71 23.03 -4.30
N ASP A 114 -1.66 23.10 -5.12
CA ASP A 114 -1.61 23.81 -6.41
C ASP A 114 -2.42 23.12 -7.52
N VAL A 115 -2.62 21.80 -7.43
CA VAL A 115 -3.38 21.01 -8.41
C VAL A 115 -4.75 20.56 -7.90
N LYS A 116 -5.09 20.91 -6.66
CA LYS A 116 -6.35 20.52 -6.03
C LYS A 116 -7.55 21.21 -6.68
N PRO A 117 -8.52 20.44 -7.24
CA PRO A 117 -9.70 21.04 -7.87
C PRO A 117 -10.54 21.81 -6.85
N ASN A 118 -11.13 22.93 -7.28
CA ASN A 118 -12.08 23.66 -6.44
C ASN A 118 -13.42 22.87 -6.28
N GLN A 119 -14.23 23.26 -5.31
CA GLN A 119 -15.48 22.55 -4.96
C GLN A 119 -16.49 22.51 -6.11
N PHE A 120 -16.53 23.50 -6.98
CA PHE A 120 -17.41 23.50 -8.14
C PHE A 120 -17.00 22.41 -9.15
N VAL A 121 -15.70 22.27 -9.41
CA VAL A 121 -15.16 21.18 -10.27
C VAL A 121 -15.47 19.83 -9.66
N ILE A 122 -15.25 19.63 -8.36
CA ILE A 122 -15.58 18.38 -7.68
C ILE A 122 -17.07 18.06 -7.79
N SER A 123 -17.95 19.05 -7.58
CA SER A 123 -19.41 18.88 -7.70
C SER A 123 -19.82 18.53 -9.13
N ALA A 124 -19.24 19.17 -10.14
CA ALA A 124 -19.47 18.85 -11.54
C ALA A 124 -19.02 17.42 -11.89
N LEU A 125 -17.82 17.02 -11.46
CA LEU A 125 -17.30 15.66 -11.61
C LEU A 125 -18.24 14.64 -10.98
N THR A 126 -18.74 14.89 -9.75
CA THR A 126 -19.68 14.00 -9.04
C THR A 126 -20.96 13.78 -9.83
N LYS A 127 -21.50 14.81 -10.52
CA LYS A 127 -22.69 14.67 -11.35
C LYS A 127 -22.38 13.90 -12.64
N LEU A 128 -21.27 14.21 -13.28
CA LEU A 128 -20.86 13.57 -14.53
C LEU A 128 -20.53 12.08 -14.35
N THR A 129 -19.96 11.66 -13.21
CA THR A 129 -19.67 10.25 -12.94
C THR A 129 -20.92 9.38 -12.96
N ARG A 130 -22.10 9.93 -12.68
CA ARG A 130 -23.38 9.21 -12.73
C ARG A 130 -23.87 8.94 -14.16
N ILE A 131 -23.42 9.75 -15.12
CA ILE A 131 -23.90 9.72 -16.52
C ILE A 131 -22.85 9.04 -17.42
N ILE A 132 -21.58 9.42 -17.29
CA ILE A 132 -20.49 9.00 -18.17
C ILE A 132 -19.26 8.44 -17.38
N PRO A 133 -19.44 7.48 -16.46
CA PRO A 133 -18.39 7.06 -15.52
C PRO A 133 -17.14 6.48 -16.19
N THR A 134 -17.30 5.90 -17.38
CA THR A 134 -16.23 5.21 -18.10
C THR A 134 -15.46 6.09 -19.10
N TRP A 135 -15.90 7.34 -19.31
CA TRP A 135 -15.29 8.24 -20.28
C TRP A 135 -13.91 8.73 -19.80
N LYS A 136 -12.99 8.91 -20.74
CA LYS A 136 -11.57 9.31 -20.50
C LYS A 136 -11.37 10.79 -20.81
N ILE A 137 -12.18 11.66 -20.21
CA ILE A 137 -12.24 13.10 -20.52
C ILE A 137 -11.29 13.95 -19.67
N ILE A 138 -10.74 13.40 -18.58
CA ILE A 138 -9.80 14.14 -17.73
C ILE A 138 -8.44 14.24 -18.45
N PRO A 139 -7.96 15.46 -18.75
CA PRO A 139 -6.63 15.62 -19.29
C PRO A 139 -5.61 15.27 -18.20
N THR A 140 -4.73 14.35 -18.51
CA THR A 140 -3.64 13.95 -17.61
C THR A 140 -2.35 13.82 -18.43
N PRO A 141 -1.20 14.21 -17.88
CA PRO A 141 0.08 13.94 -18.51
C PRO A 141 0.31 12.42 -18.64
N ASP A 142 1.30 12.04 -19.43
CA ASP A 142 1.74 10.65 -19.50
C ASP A 142 2.45 10.28 -18.19
N ILE A 143 1.76 9.55 -17.33
CA ILE A 143 2.27 9.13 -16.01
C ILE A 143 3.52 8.24 -16.16
N VAL A 144 3.65 7.45 -17.24
CA VAL A 144 4.80 6.57 -17.46
C VAL A 144 6.09 7.38 -17.57
N ASP A 145 6.05 8.52 -18.29
CA ASP A 145 7.22 9.39 -18.44
C ASP A 145 7.58 10.16 -17.18
N LEU A 146 6.64 10.36 -16.28
CA LEU A 146 6.85 11.07 -15.01
C LEU A 146 7.24 10.13 -13.87
N ALA A 147 6.73 8.91 -13.89
CA ALA A 147 6.91 7.96 -12.79
C ALA A 147 8.24 7.19 -12.87
N PHE A 148 8.66 6.81 -14.07
CA PHE A 148 9.82 5.95 -14.27
C PHE A 148 11.00 6.70 -14.87
N ARG A 149 12.10 6.74 -14.14
CA ARG A 149 13.36 7.37 -14.60
C ARG A 149 14.01 6.58 -15.74
N GLU A 150 14.07 5.25 -15.59
CA GLU A 150 14.76 4.35 -16.51
C GLU A 150 13.99 4.16 -17.83
N PRO A 151 14.58 4.49 -19.00
CA PRO A 151 13.92 4.31 -20.30
C PRO A 151 13.54 2.87 -20.62
N ALA A 152 14.34 1.89 -20.18
CA ALA A 152 14.07 0.49 -20.36
C ALA A 152 12.79 0.07 -19.64
N VAL A 153 12.58 0.56 -18.41
CA VAL A 153 11.37 0.31 -17.61
C VAL A 153 10.16 0.98 -18.25
N ARG A 154 10.29 2.23 -18.75
CA ARG A 154 9.21 2.89 -19.51
C ARG A 154 8.77 2.07 -20.71
N LYS A 155 9.75 1.54 -21.46
CA LYS A 155 9.47 0.65 -22.60
C LYS A 155 8.75 -0.62 -22.16
N GLU A 156 9.22 -1.28 -21.12
CA GLU A 156 8.60 -2.49 -20.57
C GLU A 156 7.14 -2.25 -20.16
N VAL A 157 6.87 -1.17 -19.41
CA VAL A 157 5.51 -0.79 -19.01
C VAL A 157 4.63 -0.49 -20.22
N ARG A 158 5.19 0.17 -21.26
CA ARG A 158 4.43 0.46 -22.49
C ARG A 158 4.16 -0.78 -23.32
N ASP A 159 5.05 -1.73 -23.33
CA ASP A 159 4.90 -2.99 -24.09
C ASP A 159 4.00 -4.00 -23.34
N SER A 160 3.89 -3.92 -22.00
CA SER A 160 3.05 -4.82 -21.23
C SER A 160 1.58 -4.70 -21.63
N PRO A 161 0.90 -5.80 -22.02
CA PRO A 161 -0.53 -5.80 -22.29
C PRO A 161 -1.38 -5.65 -21.03
N TYR A 162 -0.78 -5.82 -19.87
CA TYR A 162 -1.46 -5.83 -18.56
C TYR A 162 -1.41 -4.48 -17.86
N CYS A 163 -0.47 -3.60 -18.23
CA CYS A 163 -0.41 -2.23 -17.69
C CYS A 163 -1.41 -1.32 -18.41
N TYR A 164 -2.17 -0.56 -17.64
CA TYR A 164 -3.07 0.45 -18.19
C TYR A 164 -2.32 1.75 -18.45
N LYS A 165 -2.28 2.18 -19.69
CA LYS A 165 -1.52 3.37 -20.17
C LYS A 165 -2.41 4.53 -20.61
N GLY A 166 -3.71 4.35 -20.52
CA GLY A 166 -4.66 5.37 -20.95
C GLY A 166 -4.93 6.40 -19.86
N ARG A 167 -5.60 7.49 -20.25
CA ARG A 167 -6.13 8.47 -19.29
C ARG A 167 -7.08 7.79 -18.32
N PRO A 168 -7.10 8.18 -17.04
CA PRO A 168 -8.03 7.63 -16.08
C PRO A 168 -9.47 7.90 -16.54
N ARG A 169 -10.34 6.93 -16.31
CA ARG A 169 -11.77 7.11 -16.55
C ARG A 169 -12.34 8.07 -15.52
N LEU A 170 -13.40 8.74 -15.86
CA LEU A 170 -13.98 9.79 -15.02
C LEU A 170 -14.30 9.32 -13.60
N GLN A 171 -14.94 8.13 -13.45
CA GLN A 171 -15.19 7.54 -12.14
C GLN A 171 -13.91 7.21 -11.40
N THR A 172 -12.90 6.65 -12.07
CA THR A 172 -11.61 6.36 -11.47
C THR A 172 -10.92 7.63 -10.95
N ALA A 173 -10.86 8.69 -11.77
CA ALA A 173 -10.29 9.96 -11.35
C ALA A 173 -11.03 10.56 -10.14
N TYR A 174 -12.36 10.47 -10.13
CA TYR A 174 -13.19 10.88 -9.01
C TYR A 174 -12.91 10.07 -7.74
N GLN A 175 -12.77 8.75 -7.85
CA GLN A 175 -12.44 7.88 -6.72
C GLN A 175 -11.06 8.21 -6.14
N LEU A 176 -10.05 8.37 -6.99
CA LEU A 176 -8.69 8.75 -6.56
C LEU A 176 -8.69 10.12 -5.85
N LEU A 177 -9.41 11.09 -6.40
CA LEU A 177 -9.57 12.42 -5.79
C LEU A 177 -10.23 12.34 -4.42
N THR A 178 -11.39 11.68 -4.32
CA THR A 178 -12.16 11.63 -3.07
C THR A 178 -11.43 10.89 -1.96
N ILE A 179 -10.73 9.80 -2.31
CA ILE A 179 -9.92 9.05 -1.35
C ILE A 179 -8.71 9.85 -0.87
N SER A 180 -8.01 10.58 -1.76
CA SER A 180 -6.90 11.45 -1.35
C SER A 180 -7.38 12.54 -0.38
N LEU A 181 -8.55 13.13 -0.63
CA LEU A 181 -9.14 14.13 0.25
C LEU A 181 -9.60 13.55 1.60
N ASP A 182 -10.08 12.31 1.62
CA ASP A 182 -10.47 11.61 2.84
C ASP A 182 -9.24 11.23 3.68
N ILE A 183 -8.19 10.69 3.07
CA ILE A 183 -6.93 10.35 3.76
C ILE A 183 -6.28 11.61 4.33
N GLU A 184 -6.19 12.70 3.57
CA GLU A 184 -5.63 13.98 4.00
C GLU A 184 -6.25 14.47 5.32
N LYS A 185 -7.56 14.33 5.48
CA LYS A 185 -8.29 14.74 6.69
C LYS A 185 -8.01 13.85 7.91
N ARG A 186 -7.40 12.69 7.71
CA ARG A 186 -7.30 11.63 8.71
C ARG A 186 -5.88 11.08 8.87
N LEU A 187 -4.85 11.86 8.49
CA LEU A 187 -3.45 11.46 8.63
C LEU A 187 -3.07 11.14 10.08
N GLN A 188 -3.71 11.79 11.05
CA GLN A 188 -3.52 11.53 12.49
C GLN A 188 -4.05 10.15 12.93
N GLU A 189 -4.85 9.44 12.13
CA GLU A 189 -5.33 8.10 12.47
C GLU A 189 -4.26 7.02 12.22
N VAL A 190 -3.14 7.36 11.55
CA VAL A 190 -2.06 6.40 11.25
C VAL A 190 -1.27 6.13 12.52
N SER A 191 -1.45 4.94 13.10
CA SER A 191 -0.92 4.55 14.40
C SER A 191 0.03 3.35 14.37
N LEU A 192 0.03 2.56 13.29
CA LEU A 192 0.94 1.40 13.15
C LEU A 192 2.39 1.85 12.92
N PRO A 193 3.40 0.99 13.23
CA PRO A 193 4.77 1.21 12.80
C PRO A 193 4.87 1.37 11.28
N PHE A 194 5.60 2.38 10.78
CA PHE A 194 5.76 2.52 9.33
C PHE A 194 7.11 3.08 8.89
N LEU A 195 7.52 2.62 7.71
CA LEU A 195 8.62 3.18 6.92
C LEU A 195 8.03 3.92 5.72
N LEU A 196 8.35 5.19 5.59
CA LEU A 196 7.88 6.07 4.52
C LEU A 196 9.07 6.51 3.67
N LEU A 197 9.04 6.19 2.39
CA LEU A 197 10.10 6.43 1.42
C LEU A 197 9.56 7.30 0.28
N HIS A 198 10.32 8.34 -0.15
CA HIS A 198 9.89 9.22 -1.24
C HIS A 198 11.07 9.72 -2.06
N GLY A 199 10.90 9.80 -3.37
CA GLY A 199 11.87 10.42 -4.27
C GLY A 199 11.81 11.94 -4.18
N GLY A 200 12.98 12.60 -4.09
CA GLY A 200 13.03 14.06 -3.97
C GLY A 200 12.59 14.81 -5.22
N ASP A 201 12.71 14.16 -6.40
CA ASP A 201 12.34 14.71 -7.71
C ASP A 201 11.06 14.08 -8.27
N ASP A 202 10.22 13.52 -7.39
CA ASP A 202 8.92 12.95 -7.75
C ASP A 202 8.01 14.04 -8.36
N LYS A 203 7.51 13.77 -9.59
CA LYS A 203 6.59 14.64 -10.34
C LYS A 203 5.16 14.11 -10.40
N VAL A 204 4.87 13.00 -9.72
CA VAL A 204 3.54 12.36 -9.68
C VAL A 204 2.85 12.63 -8.35
N THR A 205 3.55 12.38 -7.24
CA THR A 205 3.11 12.70 -5.89
C THR A 205 4.12 13.64 -5.23
N ASP A 206 3.66 14.75 -4.67
CA ASP A 206 4.53 15.75 -4.06
C ASP A 206 5.19 15.20 -2.78
N PRO A 207 6.53 15.21 -2.64
CA PRO A 207 7.22 14.77 -1.44
C PRO A 207 6.80 15.48 -0.15
N SER A 208 6.32 16.74 -0.23
CA SER A 208 5.81 17.49 0.91
C SER A 208 4.61 16.81 1.57
N VAL A 209 3.84 16.07 0.79
CA VAL A 209 2.68 15.30 1.27
C VAL A 209 3.12 14.14 2.18
N SER A 210 4.20 13.45 1.82
CA SER A 210 4.80 12.42 2.67
C SER A 210 5.38 13.01 3.96
N LYS A 211 6.03 14.16 3.88
CA LYS A 211 6.49 14.88 5.07
C LYS A 211 5.32 15.21 5.99
N LEU A 212 4.21 15.70 5.45
CA LEU A 212 3.00 16.00 6.21
C LEU A 212 2.41 14.73 6.87
N LEU A 213 2.36 13.60 6.15
CA LEU A 213 1.92 12.32 6.71
C LEU A 213 2.80 11.93 7.90
N HIS A 214 4.13 11.99 7.74
CA HIS A 214 5.07 11.69 8.82
C HIS A 214 4.87 12.60 10.04
N GLU A 215 4.63 13.89 9.85
CA GLU A 215 4.40 14.86 10.92
C GLU A 215 3.09 14.61 11.67
N LYS A 216 2.00 14.33 10.94
CA LYS A 216 0.64 14.21 11.49
C LYS A 216 0.30 12.85 12.07
N ALA A 217 0.89 11.77 11.58
CA ALA A 217 0.65 10.42 12.08
C ALA A 217 0.97 10.31 13.56
N ILE A 218 0.07 9.66 14.34
CA ILE A 218 0.27 9.45 15.79
C ILE A 218 1.15 8.25 16.12
N SER A 219 1.59 7.48 15.12
CA SER A 219 2.53 6.38 15.33
C SER A 219 3.77 6.87 16.07
N SER A 220 4.14 6.16 17.14
CA SER A 220 5.38 6.39 17.89
C SER A 220 6.60 5.75 17.22
N ASP A 221 6.39 4.87 16.24
CA ASP A 221 7.42 4.15 15.50
C ASP A 221 7.26 4.45 14.01
N LYS A 222 7.86 5.53 13.56
CA LYS A 222 7.77 6.03 12.19
C LYS A 222 9.10 6.56 11.69
N THR A 223 9.47 6.13 10.49
CA THR A 223 10.70 6.56 9.80
C THR A 223 10.33 7.17 8.46
N PHE A 224 10.91 8.31 8.13
CA PHE A 224 10.80 8.95 6.82
C PHE A 224 12.16 9.11 6.18
N LYS A 225 12.31 8.66 4.94
CA LYS A 225 13.49 8.86 4.10
C LYS A 225 13.11 9.53 2.80
N LEU A 226 13.74 10.65 2.52
CA LEU A 226 13.68 11.33 1.24
C LEU A 226 14.97 11.02 0.47
N TYR A 227 14.83 10.55 -0.76
CA TYR A 227 15.96 10.23 -1.64
C TYR A 227 16.14 11.36 -2.68
N PRO A 228 17.13 12.26 -2.49
CA PRO A 228 17.38 13.35 -3.43
C PRO A 228 17.64 12.83 -4.84
N GLY A 229 17.04 13.45 -5.84
CA GLY A 229 17.21 13.09 -7.24
C GLY A 229 16.44 11.87 -7.73
N MET A 230 15.84 11.04 -6.83
CA MET A 230 15.01 9.91 -7.23
C MET A 230 13.59 10.37 -7.61
N TRP A 231 12.96 9.62 -8.51
CA TRP A 231 11.62 9.90 -9.03
C TRP A 231 10.54 9.14 -8.29
N HIS A 232 9.35 9.01 -8.92
CA HIS A 232 8.15 8.47 -8.29
C HIS A 232 8.25 6.98 -7.97
N SER A 233 8.62 6.14 -8.95
CA SER A 233 8.63 4.68 -8.78
C SER A 233 9.96 4.22 -8.22
N LEU A 234 10.05 4.19 -6.88
CA LEU A 234 11.27 3.82 -6.16
C LEU A 234 11.58 2.32 -6.23
N SER A 235 10.54 1.48 -6.37
CA SER A 235 10.70 0.03 -6.35
C SER A 235 11.24 -0.56 -7.65
N ARG A 236 11.08 0.15 -8.78
CA ARG A 236 11.46 -0.37 -10.11
C ARG A 236 11.85 0.71 -11.12
N GLY A 237 11.41 1.95 -10.93
CA GLY A 237 11.55 3.03 -11.91
C GLY A 237 12.90 3.71 -11.94
N GLU A 238 13.72 3.48 -10.96
CA GLU A 238 15.05 4.04 -10.75
C GLU A 238 16.16 3.18 -11.36
N THR A 239 17.40 3.70 -11.35
CA THR A 239 18.59 2.91 -11.68
C THR A 239 18.71 1.70 -10.76
N ALA A 240 19.42 0.65 -11.18
CA ALA A 240 19.65 -0.54 -10.36
C ALA A 240 20.29 -0.19 -9.01
N GLU A 241 21.25 0.73 -8.99
CA GLU A 241 21.93 1.22 -7.77
C GLU A 241 20.94 1.91 -6.81
N ASN A 242 20.11 2.83 -7.31
CA ASN A 242 19.11 3.52 -6.53
C ASN A 242 18.06 2.54 -5.96
N THR A 243 17.62 1.59 -6.77
CA THR A 243 16.68 0.55 -6.37
C THR A 243 17.26 -0.33 -5.26
N GLU A 244 18.57 -0.69 -5.34
CA GLU A 244 19.26 -1.44 -4.31
C GLU A 244 19.31 -0.68 -2.97
N ILE A 245 19.58 0.63 -2.99
CA ILE A 245 19.54 1.48 -1.80
C ILE A 245 18.16 1.44 -1.15
N VAL A 246 17.08 1.59 -1.93
CA VAL A 246 15.71 1.56 -1.44
C VAL A 246 15.38 0.20 -0.81
N PHE A 247 15.69 -0.90 -1.48
CA PHE A 247 15.43 -2.24 -0.95
C PHE A 247 16.32 -2.61 0.22
N SER A 248 17.55 -2.11 0.31
CA SER A 248 18.40 -2.25 1.49
C SER A 248 17.75 -1.60 2.72
N ASP A 249 17.21 -0.39 2.57
CA ASP A 249 16.49 0.30 3.65
C ASP A 249 15.21 -0.44 4.07
N ILE A 250 14.46 -0.95 3.11
CA ILE A 250 13.25 -1.77 3.36
C ILE A 250 13.62 -3.04 4.13
N THR A 251 14.63 -3.77 3.67
CA THR A 251 15.05 -5.03 4.27
C THR A 251 15.55 -4.81 5.69
N LYS A 252 16.40 -3.80 5.90
CA LYS A 252 16.88 -3.43 7.21
C LYS A 252 15.74 -3.14 8.19
N TRP A 253 14.76 -2.32 7.76
CA TRP A 253 13.60 -2.00 8.59
C TRP A 253 12.78 -3.25 8.93
N LEU A 254 12.53 -4.13 7.94
CA LEU A 254 11.81 -5.38 8.15
C LEU A 254 12.54 -6.32 9.10
N ASP A 255 13.88 -6.45 8.99
CA ASP A 255 14.68 -7.27 9.89
C ASP A 255 14.61 -6.74 11.34
N GLU A 256 14.68 -5.43 11.55
CA GLU A 256 14.52 -4.80 12.86
C GLU A 256 13.12 -5.08 13.44
N LYS A 257 12.06 -4.93 12.63
CA LYS A 257 10.67 -5.19 13.09
C LYS A 257 10.42 -6.68 13.36
N THR A 258 10.92 -7.57 12.53
CA THR A 258 10.76 -9.01 12.74
C THR A 258 11.52 -9.50 13.97
N ALA A 259 12.72 -8.98 14.24
CA ALA A 259 13.47 -9.30 15.45
C ALA A 259 12.70 -8.88 16.72
N THR A 260 12.17 -7.64 16.74
CA THR A 260 11.40 -7.11 17.87
C THR A 260 10.06 -7.83 18.05
N GLY A 261 9.33 -8.06 16.97
CA GLY A 261 8.02 -8.72 16.98
C GLY A 261 8.11 -10.17 17.43
N ASN A 262 9.10 -10.92 16.94
CA ASN A 262 9.30 -12.31 17.36
C ASN A 262 9.67 -12.39 18.85
N ALA A 263 10.51 -11.48 19.36
CA ALA A 263 10.84 -11.41 20.78
C ALA A 263 9.62 -11.06 21.66
N LYS A 264 8.67 -10.27 21.15
CA LYS A 264 7.41 -9.99 21.82
C LYS A 264 6.50 -11.23 21.83
N LEU A 265 6.33 -11.88 20.68
CA LEU A 265 5.54 -13.10 20.54
C LEU A 265 6.04 -14.24 21.43
N GLU A 266 7.37 -14.43 21.50
CA GLU A 266 7.98 -15.42 22.40
C GLU A 266 7.73 -15.12 23.87
N ARG A 267 7.74 -13.85 24.29
CA ARG A 267 7.40 -13.44 25.65
C ARG A 267 5.93 -13.70 25.97
N GLU A 268 5.02 -13.36 25.05
CA GLU A 268 3.57 -13.63 25.22
C GLU A 268 3.28 -15.13 25.32
N LEU A 269 3.94 -15.96 24.51
CA LEU A 269 3.82 -17.42 24.59
C LEU A 269 4.38 -17.98 25.90
N LYS A 270 5.49 -17.48 26.40
CA LYS A 270 6.04 -17.87 27.70
C LYS A 270 5.12 -17.46 28.85
N SER A 271 4.64 -16.22 28.87
CA SER A 271 3.69 -15.75 29.90
C SER A 271 2.36 -16.50 29.88
N GLY A 272 1.86 -16.85 28.68
CA GLY A 272 0.66 -17.67 28.52
C GLY A 272 0.85 -19.11 29.03
N ASN A 273 2.03 -19.70 28.84
CA ASN A 273 2.38 -21.01 29.40
C ASN A 273 2.56 -20.98 30.91
N ASP A 274 3.17 -19.91 31.45
CA ASP A 274 3.34 -19.73 32.89
C ASP A 274 2.00 -19.51 33.62
N ALA A 275 1.01 -18.88 32.95
CA ALA A 275 -0.35 -18.74 33.45
C ALA A 275 -1.16 -20.05 33.43
N LEU A 276 -0.70 -21.07 32.68
CA LEU A 276 -1.26 -22.43 32.62
C LEU A 276 -0.58 -23.40 33.62
N HIS A 277 0.43 -22.95 34.37
CA HIS A 277 1.04 -23.75 35.40
C HIS A 277 0.08 -23.93 36.58
N THR A 278 -0.30 -25.16 36.75
CA THR A 278 -1.13 -25.73 37.80
C THR A 278 -0.71 -25.28 39.19
N ASP A 279 -1.71 -24.88 39.97
CA ASP A 279 -1.65 -24.93 41.44
C ASP A 279 -1.20 -26.32 41.90
N SER A 280 -0.45 -26.37 42.99
CA SER A 280 0.06 -27.60 43.65
C SER A 280 -1.03 -28.64 44.02
N SER A 281 -2.27 -28.37 43.71
CA SER A 281 -3.45 -29.25 43.90
C SER A 281 -3.93 -29.95 42.62
N GLY A 282 -3.30 -29.73 41.44
CA GLY A 282 -3.60 -30.45 40.20
C GLY A 282 -4.93 -30.07 39.51
N LYS A 283 -5.50 -28.90 39.80
CA LYS A 283 -6.70 -28.39 39.12
C LYS A 283 -6.34 -27.29 38.12
N THR A 284 -6.75 -27.49 36.88
CA THR A 284 -6.67 -26.49 35.83
C THR A 284 -7.74 -25.40 36.09
N ILE A 285 -7.33 -24.17 36.34
CA ILE A 285 -8.24 -23.03 36.43
C ILE A 285 -8.20 -22.27 35.09
N LEU A 286 -9.33 -22.26 34.40
CA LEU A 286 -9.57 -21.29 33.31
C LEU A 286 -9.95 -19.96 33.97
N VAL A 287 -9.14 -18.93 33.76
CA VAL A 287 -9.51 -17.57 34.12
C VAL A 287 -10.17 -16.97 32.88
N GLU A 288 -11.46 -16.58 33.02
CA GLU A 288 -12.26 -15.84 32.02
C GLU A 288 -11.71 -14.43 31.74
#